data_b994b8b417a570d1c148d686b8df9456
#
_entry.id   b994b8b417a570d1c148d686b8df9456
#
_cell.length_a   1.000
_cell.length_b   1.000
_cell.length_c   1.000
_cell.angle_alpha   90.00
_cell.angle_beta   90.00
_cell.angle_gamma   90.00
#
_symmetry.space_group_name_H-M   'P 1'
#
loop_
_entity.id
_entity.type
_entity.pdbx_description
1 polymer ?
#
loop_
_entity_poly.entity_id
_entity_poly.type
_entity_poly.pdbx_seq_one_letter_code
_entity_poly.pdbx_strand_id
1 'polypeptide(L)'
;MAGLSFQQAQSGTAATAGKVGKADLHDGPPPSALLLALELRAVWEFGALLPSWPLLSRAPKGDGHAVMVFPGLSANDVSTVPLRFYVQGQGYSASGWAQGFNFGPRAGVLEAAKERLMRTFDATGRKVSLIGWSLGGVYARELAKELPHMVRGVITLGTPFGGSHRSTNAWRIYELASGRSIARETDNYDLPAAPPVPTTSIYSRSDGIVAWQGSLQAPSDYNPHTENIEVVASHVGLGVNPSAWWAVADRLAQPEGQWLPFKREKKGRIHGLIYPDPARKRS
;
A
#
# COMPACT_ATOMS: atom_id res chain seq x y z
N MET A 1 56.51 -13.60 -30.76
CA MET A 1 56.56 -14.55 -29.68
C MET A 1 55.74 -14.02 -28.52
N ALA A 2 55.02 -14.92 -27.86
CA ALA A 2 54.20 -14.78 -26.67
C ALA A 2 52.81 -14.15 -26.88
N GLY A 3 51.88 -15.03 -27.26
CA GLY A 3 50.47 -14.87 -26.96
C GLY A 3 50.24 -15.14 -25.48
N LEU A 4 49.40 -14.34 -24.84
CA LEU A 4 48.80 -14.62 -23.56
C LEU A 4 47.28 -14.60 -23.74
N SER A 5 46.75 -15.80 -23.62
CA SER A 5 45.33 -16.15 -23.60
C SER A 5 44.70 -15.59 -22.32
N PHE A 6 43.66 -14.71 -22.47
CA PHE A 6 42.74 -14.39 -21.40
C PHE A 6 41.51 -15.32 -21.55
N GLN A 7 41.59 -16.44 -20.87
CA GLN A 7 40.45 -17.31 -20.64
C GLN A 7 40.39 -17.62 -19.14
N GLN A 8 39.20 -17.54 -18.60
CA GLN A 8 38.79 -17.93 -17.24
C GLN A 8 38.77 -16.79 -16.18
N ALA A 9 37.58 -16.27 -15.97
CA ALA A 9 36.89 -16.16 -14.69
C ALA A 9 35.46 -15.67 -14.88
N GLN A 10 34.56 -16.52 -15.33
CA GLN A 10 33.11 -16.34 -15.15
C GLN A 10 32.61 -17.57 -14.38
N SER A 11 32.80 -17.56 -13.09
CA SER A 11 32.03 -18.36 -12.13
C SER A 11 31.38 -17.42 -11.13
N GLY A 12 30.48 -16.61 -11.61
CA GLY A 12 29.54 -15.87 -10.80
C GLY A 12 28.45 -16.84 -10.35
N THR A 13 28.52 -17.26 -9.12
CA THR A 13 27.50 -18.01 -8.40
C THR A 13 26.14 -17.31 -8.58
N ALA A 14 25.27 -17.94 -9.35
CA ALA A 14 23.84 -17.63 -9.29
C ALA A 14 23.41 -17.89 -7.85
N ALA A 15 23.16 -16.80 -7.12
CA ALA A 15 22.50 -16.87 -5.82
C ALA A 15 21.14 -17.52 -6.07
N THR A 16 21.02 -18.77 -5.68
CA THR A 16 19.77 -19.49 -5.56
C THR A 16 18.88 -18.62 -4.67
N ALA A 17 17.89 -17.98 -5.28
CA ALA A 17 16.78 -17.36 -4.54
C ALA A 17 16.17 -18.48 -3.70
N GLY A 18 16.53 -18.52 -2.42
CA GLY A 18 15.97 -19.44 -1.46
C GLY A 18 14.46 -19.23 -1.54
N LYS A 19 13.71 -20.30 -1.82
CA LYS A 19 12.27 -20.34 -1.61
C LYS A 19 12.07 -19.95 -0.15
N VAL A 20 11.70 -18.69 0.09
CA VAL A 20 11.16 -18.26 1.37
C VAL A 20 9.99 -19.20 1.62
N GLY A 21 10.08 -20.00 2.69
CA GLY A 21 9.02 -20.91 3.08
C GLY A 21 7.73 -20.08 3.08
N LYS A 22 6.61 -20.68 2.64
CA LYS A 22 5.28 -20.07 2.70
C LYS A 22 5.16 -19.48 4.10
N ALA A 23 5.39 -18.16 4.22
CA ALA A 23 5.16 -17.44 5.46
C ALA A 23 3.72 -17.77 5.86
N ASP A 24 3.51 -18.14 7.09
CA ASP A 24 2.19 -18.49 7.61
C ASP A 24 1.21 -17.40 7.16
N LEU A 25 0.42 -17.73 6.14
CA LEU A 25 -0.61 -16.85 5.62
C LEU A 25 -1.51 -16.57 6.81
N HIS A 26 -1.62 -15.33 7.23
CA HIS A 26 -2.49 -14.93 8.32
C HIS A 26 -3.95 -15.06 7.86
N ASP A 27 -4.44 -16.30 7.81
CA ASP A 27 -5.82 -16.61 7.49
C ASP A 27 -6.70 -16.27 8.69
N GLY A 28 -7.22 -15.05 8.70
CA GLY A 28 -8.33 -14.69 9.56
C GLY A 28 -9.68 -15.05 8.89
N PRO A 29 -10.74 -15.27 9.66
CA PRO A 29 -12.07 -15.38 9.11
C PRO A 29 -12.44 -14.07 8.39
N PRO A 30 -13.31 -14.12 7.36
CA PRO A 30 -13.79 -12.89 6.72
C PRO A 30 -14.48 -11.99 7.75
N PRO A 31 -14.44 -10.67 7.56
CA PRO A 31 -15.11 -9.73 8.45
C PRO A 31 -16.60 -10.09 8.65
N SER A 32 -17.11 -9.85 9.85
CA SER A 32 -18.49 -10.17 10.20
C SER A 32 -19.48 -9.30 9.40
N ALA A 33 -20.72 -9.79 9.27
CA ALA A 33 -21.81 -9.01 8.64
C ALA A 33 -22.05 -7.67 9.34
N LEU A 34 -21.81 -7.57 10.65
CA LEU A 34 -21.91 -6.32 11.39
C LEU A 34 -20.83 -5.34 10.93
N LEU A 35 -19.58 -5.77 10.77
CA LEU A 35 -18.51 -4.91 10.26
C LEU A 35 -18.78 -4.46 8.83
N LEU A 36 -19.33 -5.36 8.00
CA LEU A 36 -19.74 -5.00 6.63
C LEU A 36 -20.86 -3.93 6.64
N ALA A 37 -21.87 -4.06 7.51
CA ALA A 37 -22.91 -3.03 7.66
C ALA A 37 -22.33 -1.70 8.17
N LEU A 38 -21.30 -1.74 9.01
CA LEU A 38 -20.62 -0.56 9.54
C LEU A 38 -19.73 0.13 8.50
N GLU A 39 -19.56 -0.38 7.29
CA GLU A 39 -18.90 0.33 6.20
C GLU A 39 -19.62 1.65 5.82
N LEU A 40 -20.94 1.75 6.07
CA LEU A 40 -21.70 2.99 5.87
C LEU A 40 -21.17 4.18 6.70
N ARG A 41 -20.40 3.93 7.77
CA ARG A 41 -19.75 4.99 8.55
C ARG A 41 -18.68 5.76 7.78
N ALA A 42 -18.24 5.26 6.63
CA ALA A 42 -17.32 5.98 5.74
C ALA A 42 -17.79 7.42 5.43
N VAL A 43 -19.12 7.65 5.39
CA VAL A 43 -19.71 9.00 5.22
C VAL A 43 -19.32 9.92 6.38
N TRP A 44 -19.36 9.40 7.60
CA TRP A 44 -18.97 10.17 8.81
C TRP A 44 -17.46 10.35 8.87
N GLU A 45 -16.68 9.37 8.46
CA GLU A 45 -15.22 9.45 8.39
C GLU A 45 -14.80 10.53 7.38
N PHE A 46 -15.48 10.60 6.23
CA PHE A 46 -15.29 11.68 5.27
C PHE A 46 -15.68 13.04 5.86
N GLY A 47 -16.82 13.13 6.55
CA GLY A 47 -17.26 14.35 7.23
C GLY A 47 -16.29 14.82 8.31
N ALA A 48 -15.58 13.91 8.98
CA ALA A 48 -14.59 14.23 10.00
C ALA A 48 -13.34 14.93 9.44
N LEU A 49 -13.12 14.93 8.13
CA LEU A 49 -12.01 15.67 7.51
C LEU A 49 -12.15 17.17 7.74
N LEU A 50 -13.37 17.74 7.70
CA LEU A 50 -13.59 19.18 7.89
C LEU A 50 -13.08 19.66 9.25
N PRO A 51 -13.55 19.12 10.40
CA PRO A 51 -13.06 19.55 11.70
C PRO A 51 -11.60 19.16 11.95
N SER A 52 -11.08 18.14 11.27
CA SER A 52 -9.68 17.71 11.39
C SER A 52 -8.71 18.51 10.51
N TRP A 53 -9.22 19.32 9.59
CA TRP A 53 -8.39 20.04 8.62
C TRP A 53 -7.30 20.93 9.24
N PRO A 54 -7.56 21.69 10.33
CA PRO A 54 -6.51 22.48 10.99
C PRO A 54 -5.36 21.65 11.54
N LEU A 55 -5.65 20.41 11.96
CA LEU A 55 -4.62 19.46 12.37
C LEU A 55 -3.89 18.87 11.17
N LEU A 56 -4.63 18.40 10.17
CA LEU A 56 -4.09 17.82 8.94
C LEU A 56 -3.18 18.79 8.18
N SER A 57 -3.50 20.08 8.18
CA SER A 57 -2.67 21.10 7.55
C SER A 57 -1.30 21.30 8.22
N ARG A 58 -1.15 20.86 9.48
CA ARG A 58 0.11 20.87 10.25
C ARG A 58 0.92 19.58 10.10
N ALA A 59 0.42 18.62 9.35
CA ALA A 59 1.17 17.40 9.06
C ALA A 59 2.50 17.74 8.33
N PRO A 60 3.51 16.87 8.43
CA PRO A 60 4.79 17.11 7.76
C PRO A 60 4.63 17.41 6.28
N LYS A 61 5.37 18.41 5.82
CA LYS A 61 5.34 18.87 4.43
C LYS A 61 6.30 18.09 3.56
N GLY A 62 5.96 18.01 2.27
CA GLY A 62 6.73 17.32 1.27
C GLY A 62 7.83 18.14 0.64
N ASP A 63 8.62 17.45 -0.17
CA ASP A 63 9.76 17.98 -0.92
C ASP A 63 9.46 18.10 -2.44
N GLY A 64 8.20 18.02 -2.84
CA GLY A 64 7.76 18.18 -4.22
C GLY A 64 7.80 16.91 -5.07
N HIS A 65 8.27 15.76 -4.54
CA HIS A 65 8.37 14.56 -5.36
C HIS A 65 6.99 14.04 -5.82
N ALA A 66 7.00 13.24 -6.89
CA ALA A 66 5.79 12.70 -7.48
C ALA A 66 5.19 11.58 -6.60
N VAL A 67 3.86 11.59 -6.49
CA VAL A 67 3.08 10.56 -5.79
C VAL A 67 2.01 10.03 -6.72
N MET A 68 1.96 8.71 -6.95
CA MET A 68 0.89 8.06 -7.71
C MET A 68 -0.07 7.36 -6.76
N VAL A 69 -1.38 7.58 -6.96
CA VAL A 69 -2.44 7.01 -6.11
C VAL A 69 -3.30 6.05 -6.92
N PHE A 70 -3.40 4.81 -6.45
CA PHE A 70 -4.12 3.71 -7.09
C PHE A 70 -5.46 3.47 -6.40
N PRO A 71 -6.59 3.48 -7.14
CA PRO A 71 -7.91 3.26 -6.57
C PRO A 71 -8.17 1.79 -6.25
N GLY A 72 -9.12 1.54 -5.32
CA GLY A 72 -9.61 0.21 -4.99
C GLY A 72 -10.41 -0.44 -6.12
N LEU A 73 -10.87 -1.68 -5.87
CA LEU A 73 -11.74 -2.42 -6.77
C LEU A 73 -13.04 -1.64 -7.05
N SER A 74 -13.49 -1.68 -8.31
CA SER A 74 -14.68 -0.97 -8.80
C SER A 74 -14.67 0.56 -8.59
N ALA A 75 -13.51 1.13 -8.28
CA ALA A 75 -13.28 2.55 -8.14
C ALA A 75 -12.41 3.09 -9.29
N ASN A 76 -12.34 4.40 -9.43
CA ASN A 76 -11.52 5.09 -10.40
C ASN A 76 -10.79 6.28 -9.75
N ASP A 77 -10.13 7.11 -10.54
CA ASP A 77 -9.40 8.28 -10.04
C ASP A 77 -10.26 9.29 -9.27
N VAL A 78 -11.59 9.33 -9.49
CA VAL A 78 -12.49 10.21 -8.74
C VAL A 78 -12.51 9.83 -7.26
N SER A 79 -12.48 8.55 -6.94
CA SER A 79 -12.48 8.07 -5.55
C SER A 79 -11.24 8.52 -4.76
N THR A 80 -10.14 8.76 -5.44
CA THR A 80 -8.87 9.17 -4.83
C THR A 80 -8.63 10.70 -4.86
N VAL A 81 -9.54 11.46 -5.47
CA VAL A 81 -9.43 12.94 -5.56
C VAL A 81 -9.22 13.58 -4.18
N PRO A 82 -10.01 13.26 -3.13
CA PRO A 82 -9.83 13.90 -1.83
C PRO A 82 -8.44 13.67 -1.24
N LEU A 83 -7.94 12.43 -1.29
CA LEU A 83 -6.61 12.08 -0.80
C LEU A 83 -5.52 12.77 -1.63
N ARG A 84 -5.63 12.77 -2.97
CA ARG A 84 -4.67 13.44 -3.85
C ARG A 84 -4.63 14.95 -3.60
N PHE A 85 -5.80 15.57 -3.43
CA PHE A 85 -5.91 16.99 -3.08
C PHE A 85 -5.17 17.30 -1.76
N TYR A 86 -5.40 16.49 -0.74
CA TYR A 86 -4.67 16.62 0.53
C TYR A 86 -3.16 16.48 0.34
N VAL A 87 -2.71 15.44 -0.35
CA VAL A 87 -1.28 15.19 -0.62
C VAL A 87 -0.65 16.35 -1.41
N GLN A 88 -1.36 16.91 -2.40
CA GLN A 88 -0.92 18.11 -3.10
C GLN A 88 -0.80 19.32 -2.15
N GLY A 89 -1.77 19.50 -1.24
CA GLY A 89 -1.72 20.54 -0.19
C GLY A 89 -0.57 20.36 0.80
N GLN A 90 -0.01 19.16 0.91
CA GLN A 90 1.21 18.88 1.67
C GLN A 90 2.49 19.17 0.87
N GLY A 91 2.39 19.56 -0.41
CA GLY A 91 3.53 19.96 -1.23
C GLY A 91 4.11 18.85 -2.13
N TYR A 92 3.30 17.86 -2.50
CA TYR A 92 3.69 16.81 -3.44
C TYR A 92 3.05 16.98 -4.82
N SER A 93 3.63 16.37 -5.84
CA SER A 93 3.01 16.25 -7.16
C SER A 93 2.17 14.97 -7.23
N ALA A 94 0.92 15.01 -6.71
CA ALA A 94 0.07 13.83 -6.65
C ALA A 94 -0.76 13.65 -7.93
N SER A 95 -0.75 12.43 -8.47
CA SER A 95 -1.51 12.01 -9.65
C SER A 95 -2.28 10.71 -9.40
N GLY A 96 -3.31 10.44 -10.19
CA GLY A 96 -4.01 9.16 -10.19
C GLY A 96 -3.37 8.13 -11.10
N TRP A 97 -3.95 6.94 -11.20
CA TRP A 97 -3.46 5.85 -12.04
C TRP A 97 -3.81 6.00 -13.53
N ALA A 98 -4.84 6.81 -13.85
CA ALA A 98 -5.26 7.17 -15.20
C ALA A 98 -5.65 6.00 -16.12
N GLN A 99 -6.28 4.96 -15.56
CA GLN A 99 -6.75 3.79 -16.31
C GLN A 99 -8.27 3.54 -16.18
N GLY A 100 -9.03 4.57 -15.77
CA GLY A 100 -10.47 4.45 -15.57
C GLY A 100 -10.83 3.60 -14.34
N PHE A 101 -11.83 2.74 -14.49
CA PHE A 101 -12.27 1.88 -13.39
C PHE A 101 -11.33 0.68 -13.16
N ASN A 102 -10.97 0.45 -11.92
CA ASN A 102 -10.21 -0.71 -11.50
C ASN A 102 -11.12 -1.94 -11.35
N PHE A 103 -11.20 -2.74 -12.38
CA PHE A 103 -11.94 -4.02 -12.34
C PHE A 103 -11.02 -5.23 -12.13
N GLY A 104 -9.92 -5.05 -11.44
CA GLY A 104 -8.98 -6.11 -11.10
C GLY A 104 -7.85 -6.30 -12.11
N PRO A 105 -6.96 -7.26 -11.86
CA PRO A 105 -5.80 -7.54 -12.70
C PRO A 105 -6.23 -8.14 -14.04
N ARG A 106 -6.35 -7.30 -15.04
CA ARG A 106 -6.60 -7.69 -16.43
C ARG A 106 -5.34 -7.48 -17.25
N ALA A 107 -5.23 -8.22 -18.35
CA ALA A 107 -4.12 -8.07 -19.28
C ALA A 107 -3.92 -6.60 -19.66
N GLY A 108 -2.67 -6.13 -19.60
CA GLY A 108 -2.26 -4.78 -19.94
C GLY A 108 -2.41 -3.74 -18.81
N VAL A 109 -3.12 -4.04 -17.71
CA VAL A 109 -3.31 -3.05 -16.63
C VAL A 109 -2.02 -2.77 -15.87
N LEU A 110 -1.27 -3.82 -15.51
CA LEU A 110 0.01 -3.65 -14.81
C LEU A 110 1.05 -3.00 -15.73
N GLU A 111 1.10 -3.40 -16.99
CA GLU A 111 1.98 -2.83 -18.02
C GLU A 111 1.72 -1.33 -18.22
N ALA A 112 0.46 -0.92 -18.34
CA ALA A 112 0.10 0.50 -18.44
C ALA A 112 0.46 1.29 -17.17
N ALA A 113 0.36 0.66 -16.00
CA ALA A 113 0.80 1.27 -14.74
C ALA A 113 2.32 1.41 -14.67
N LYS A 114 3.09 0.41 -15.16
CA LYS A 114 4.56 0.48 -15.31
C LYS A 114 4.97 1.63 -16.22
N GLU A 115 4.41 1.67 -17.42
CA GLU A 115 4.71 2.76 -18.37
C GLU A 115 4.42 4.14 -17.78
N ARG A 116 3.33 4.27 -17.00
CA ARG A 116 3.01 5.51 -16.33
C ARG A 116 4.05 5.87 -15.27
N LEU A 117 4.49 4.89 -14.46
CA LEU A 117 5.55 5.07 -13.47
C LEU A 117 6.86 5.50 -14.15
N MET A 118 7.27 4.80 -15.23
CA MET A 118 8.46 5.12 -15.99
C MET A 118 8.40 6.55 -16.53
N ARG A 119 7.31 6.93 -17.22
CA ARG A 119 7.12 8.31 -17.70
C ARG A 119 7.19 9.36 -16.60
N THR A 120 6.64 9.05 -15.42
CA THR A 120 6.68 9.99 -14.28
C THR A 120 8.09 10.12 -13.72
N PHE A 121 8.80 9.01 -13.60
CA PHE A 121 10.20 8.99 -13.17
C PHE A 121 11.10 9.77 -14.15
N ASP A 122 10.99 9.49 -15.45
CA ASP A 122 11.78 10.15 -16.50
C ASP A 122 11.52 11.67 -16.53
N ALA A 123 10.26 12.08 -16.40
CA ALA A 123 9.88 13.49 -16.42
C ALA A 123 10.38 14.27 -15.19
N THR A 124 10.54 13.60 -14.03
CA THR A 124 10.92 14.26 -12.78
C THR A 124 12.39 14.06 -12.39
N GLY A 125 13.04 13.02 -12.94
CA GLY A 125 14.38 12.59 -12.53
C GLY A 125 14.45 12.11 -11.06
N ARG A 126 13.30 11.84 -10.42
CA ARG A 126 13.19 11.50 -9.00
C ARG A 126 12.31 10.28 -8.80
N LYS A 127 12.63 9.47 -7.79
CA LYS A 127 11.79 8.34 -7.42
C LYS A 127 10.39 8.77 -7.00
N VAL A 128 9.41 7.94 -7.33
CA VAL A 128 7.98 8.17 -7.14
C VAL A 128 7.48 7.41 -5.92
N SER A 129 6.72 8.05 -5.04
CA SER A 129 6.00 7.34 -3.98
C SER A 129 4.69 6.79 -4.51
N LEU A 130 4.35 5.56 -4.11
CA LEU A 130 3.11 4.89 -4.52
C LEU A 130 2.17 4.75 -3.32
N ILE A 131 0.92 5.18 -3.48
CA ILE A 131 -0.14 4.97 -2.49
C ILE A 131 -1.20 4.10 -3.15
N GLY A 132 -1.52 2.97 -2.54
CA GLY A 132 -2.56 2.09 -3.05
C GLY A 132 -3.66 1.82 -2.04
N TRP A 133 -4.91 2.04 -2.43
CA TRP A 133 -6.07 1.76 -1.62
C TRP A 133 -6.67 0.41 -2.01
N SER A 134 -6.90 -0.50 -1.03
CA SER A 134 -7.46 -1.82 -1.28
C SER A 134 -6.69 -2.56 -2.39
N LEU A 135 -7.34 -3.03 -3.44
CA LEU A 135 -6.70 -3.67 -4.60
C LEU A 135 -5.64 -2.77 -5.27
N GLY A 136 -5.80 -1.45 -5.20
CA GLY A 136 -4.79 -0.52 -5.71
C GLY A 136 -3.43 -0.67 -5.04
N GLY A 137 -3.41 -1.11 -3.77
CA GLY A 137 -2.17 -1.38 -3.06
C GLY A 137 -1.44 -2.63 -3.56
N VAL A 138 -2.14 -3.60 -4.13
CA VAL A 138 -1.51 -4.75 -4.80
C VAL A 138 -0.70 -4.26 -6.00
N TYR A 139 -1.28 -3.42 -6.87
CA TYR A 139 -0.54 -2.84 -8.00
C TYR A 139 0.67 -2.03 -7.54
N ALA A 140 0.50 -1.17 -6.53
CA ALA A 140 1.61 -0.37 -5.99
C ALA A 140 2.77 -1.24 -5.49
N ARG A 141 2.47 -2.37 -4.83
CA ARG A 141 3.46 -3.32 -4.35
C ARG A 141 4.16 -4.05 -5.49
N GLU A 142 3.41 -4.56 -6.47
CA GLU A 142 4.00 -5.29 -7.59
C GLU A 142 4.87 -4.36 -8.48
N LEU A 143 4.43 -3.13 -8.72
CA LEU A 143 5.27 -2.12 -9.39
C LEU A 143 6.58 -1.87 -8.66
N ALA A 144 6.54 -1.77 -7.33
CA ALA A 144 7.74 -1.55 -6.53
C ALA A 144 8.67 -2.76 -6.47
N LYS A 145 8.16 -3.98 -6.63
CA LYS A 145 8.98 -5.19 -6.77
C LYS A 145 9.68 -5.25 -8.12
N GLU A 146 8.99 -4.86 -9.19
CA GLU A 146 9.53 -4.92 -10.54
C GLU A 146 10.45 -3.73 -10.87
N LEU A 147 10.14 -2.53 -10.36
CA LEU A 147 10.85 -1.28 -10.66
C LEU A 147 11.34 -0.56 -9.39
N PRO A 148 12.07 -1.23 -8.49
CA PRO A 148 12.43 -0.65 -7.18
C PRO A 148 13.32 0.59 -7.29
N HIS A 149 14.09 0.71 -8.36
CA HIS A 149 14.96 1.86 -8.61
C HIS A 149 14.20 3.14 -8.96
N MET A 150 12.92 3.03 -9.37
CA MET A 150 12.03 4.17 -9.67
C MET A 150 11.07 4.49 -8.52
N VAL A 151 10.95 3.60 -7.52
CA VAL A 151 10.02 3.76 -6.41
C VAL A 151 10.73 4.22 -5.15
N ARG A 152 10.23 5.30 -4.55
CA ARG A 152 10.74 5.85 -3.28
C ARG A 152 10.23 5.07 -2.08
N GLY A 153 8.98 4.67 -2.12
CA GLY A 153 8.32 3.88 -1.08
C GLY A 153 6.87 3.58 -1.44
N VAL A 154 6.28 2.64 -0.72
CA VAL A 154 4.90 2.18 -0.90
C VAL A 154 4.10 2.38 0.38
N ILE A 155 2.91 2.97 0.26
CA ILE A 155 1.93 3.06 1.34
C ILE A 155 0.65 2.35 0.88
N THR A 156 0.18 1.38 1.64
CA THR A 156 -1.07 0.67 1.35
C THR A 156 -2.15 1.00 2.38
N LEU A 157 -3.40 1.09 1.93
CA LEU A 157 -4.57 1.37 2.74
C LEU A 157 -5.54 0.18 2.63
N GLY A 158 -5.62 -0.67 3.68
CA GLY A 158 -6.51 -1.83 3.71
C GLY A 158 -6.28 -2.83 2.57
N THR A 159 -5.05 -3.08 2.17
CA THR A 159 -4.71 -3.91 1.01
C THR A 159 -4.57 -5.38 1.40
N PRO A 160 -5.30 -6.31 0.76
CA PRO A 160 -5.23 -7.74 1.06
C PRO A 160 -4.06 -8.41 0.32
N PHE A 161 -2.85 -8.38 0.87
CA PHE A 161 -1.68 -9.03 0.27
C PHE A 161 -1.15 -10.21 1.09
N GLY A 162 -1.52 -10.34 2.36
CA GLY A 162 -0.96 -11.34 3.29
C GLY A 162 -1.88 -12.51 3.62
N GLY A 163 -3.14 -12.48 3.20
CA GLY A 163 -4.12 -13.51 3.53
C GLY A 163 -4.46 -14.43 2.35
N SER A 164 -5.10 -15.57 2.65
CA SER A 164 -5.71 -16.37 1.59
C SER A 164 -6.90 -15.65 0.96
N HIS A 165 -7.25 -16.06 -0.25
CA HIS A 165 -8.40 -15.51 -0.96
C HIS A 165 -9.72 -15.65 -0.20
N ARG A 166 -9.80 -16.54 0.79
CA ARG A 166 -10.99 -16.80 1.61
C ARG A 166 -11.17 -15.80 2.75
N SER A 167 -10.15 -15.03 3.10
CA SER A 167 -10.17 -14.09 4.22
C SER A 167 -10.70 -12.69 3.87
N THR A 168 -11.27 -12.49 2.68
CA THR A 168 -11.81 -11.18 2.28
C THR A 168 -13.23 -11.31 1.70
N ASN A 169 -14.11 -10.36 2.06
CA ASN A 169 -15.42 -10.20 1.40
C ASN A 169 -15.25 -9.57 0.00
N ALA A 170 -14.14 -8.89 -0.27
CA ALA A 170 -13.83 -8.28 -1.57
C ALA A 170 -13.74 -9.33 -2.68
N TRP A 171 -13.27 -10.54 -2.37
CA TRP A 171 -13.24 -11.67 -3.28
C TRP A 171 -14.62 -12.03 -3.85
N ARG A 172 -15.63 -12.16 -2.97
CA ARG A 172 -17.00 -12.46 -3.39
C ARG A 172 -17.57 -11.36 -4.27
N ILE A 173 -17.28 -10.09 -3.93
CA ILE A 173 -17.72 -8.94 -4.70
C ILE A 173 -17.04 -8.92 -6.07
N TYR A 174 -15.76 -9.26 -6.14
CA TYR A 174 -15.03 -9.32 -7.40
C TYR A 174 -15.53 -10.45 -8.31
N GLU A 175 -15.67 -11.66 -7.81
CA GLU A 175 -16.19 -12.79 -8.60
C GLU A 175 -17.60 -12.53 -9.10
N LEU A 176 -18.45 -11.93 -8.24
CA LEU A 176 -19.81 -11.55 -8.60
C LEU A 176 -19.85 -10.45 -9.68
N ALA A 177 -18.93 -9.47 -9.60
CA ALA A 177 -18.89 -8.32 -10.51
C ALA A 177 -18.16 -8.62 -11.82
N SER A 178 -17.15 -9.50 -11.81
CA SER A 178 -16.28 -9.78 -12.97
C SER A 178 -16.55 -11.11 -13.65
N GLY A 179 -17.21 -12.05 -12.96
CA GLY A 179 -17.36 -13.44 -13.41
C GLY A 179 -16.03 -14.20 -13.52
N ARG A 180 -14.93 -13.66 -12.96
CA ARG A 180 -13.57 -14.19 -13.06
C ARG A 180 -13.01 -14.50 -11.67
N SER A 181 -12.11 -15.48 -11.61
CA SER A 181 -11.41 -15.83 -10.38
C SER A 181 -10.09 -15.05 -10.28
N ILE A 182 -9.95 -14.18 -9.27
CA ILE A 182 -8.69 -13.49 -8.95
C ILE A 182 -7.56 -14.51 -8.71
N ALA A 183 -7.88 -15.68 -8.12
CA ALA A 183 -6.90 -16.70 -7.82
C ALA A 183 -6.05 -17.06 -9.04
N ARG A 184 -6.68 -17.24 -10.19
CA ARG A 184 -5.96 -17.58 -11.44
C ARG A 184 -5.13 -16.42 -11.98
N GLU A 185 -5.53 -15.19 -11.71
CA GLU A 185 -4.85 -14.00 -12.22
C GLU A 185 -3.69 -13.56 -11.32
N THR A 186 -3.66 -13.99 -10.05
CA THR A 186 -2.60 -13.65 -9.07
C THR A 186 -1.68 -14.82 -8.72
N ASP A 187 -1.91 -16.01 -9.24
CA ASP A 187 -1.09 -17.21 -8.95
C ASP A 187 0.41 -17.05 -9.29
N ASN A 188 0.75 -16.11 -10.16
CA ASN A 188 2.12 -15.81 -10.56
C ASN A 188 2.83 -14.79 -9.66
N TYR A 189 2.14 -14.21 -8.67
CA TYR A 189 2.68 -13.15 -7.80
C TYR A 189 2.85 -13.64 -6.37
N ASP A 190 4.01 -13.40 -5.77
CA ASP A 190 4.23 -13.56 -4.33
C ASP A 190 3.72 -12.31 -3.61
N LEU A 191 2.39 -12.20 -3.47
CA LEU A 191 1.74 -11.01 -2.88
C LEU A 191 2.21 -10.71 -1.45
N PRO A 192 2.44 -11.71 -0.56
CA PRO A 192 2.93 -11.46 0.79
C PRO A 192 4.35 -10.88 0.85
N ALA A 193 5.20 -11.17 -0.14
CA ALA A 193 6.57 -10.67 -0.15
C ALA A 193 6.60 -9.13 -0.14
N ALA A 194 7.39 -8.56 0.76
CA ALA A 194 7.57 -7.11 0.82
C ALA A 194 8.30 -6.59 -0.43
N PRO A 195 7.89 -5.44 -0.99
CA PRO A 195 8.72 -4.76 -1.97
C PRO A 195 10.08 -4.38 -1.37
N PRO A 196 11.17 -4.33 -2.17
CA PRO A 196 12.52 -3.99 -1.70
C PRO A 196 12.72 -2.47 -1.48
N VAL A 197 11.67 -1.78 -1.09
CA VAL A 197 11.64 -0.33 -0.81
C VAL A 197 10.87 -0.09 0.49
N PRO A 198 11.05 1.06 1.17
CA PRO A 198 10.27 1.39 2.36
C PRO A 198 8.77 1.16 2.14
N THR A 199 8.15 0.34 2.98
CA THR A 199 6.77 -0.08 2.80
C THR A 199 5.98 0.07 4.10
N THR A 200 4.89 0.84 4.05
CA THR A 200 3.98 1.04 5.17
C THR A 200 2.60 0.48 4.84
N SER A 201 2.09 -0.41 5.67
CA SER A 201 0.70 -0.86 5.60
C SER A 201 -0.14 -0.13 6.64
N ILE A 202 -1.13 0.64 6.20
CA ILE A 202 -2.15 1.27 7.04
C ILE A 202 -3.39 0.40 6.98
N TYR A 203 -3.84 -0.09 8.13
CA TYR A 203 -4.94 -1.04 8.21
C TYR A 203 -5.88 -0.72 9.37
N SER A 204 -7.05 -1.35 9.39
CA SER A 204 -8.01 -1.22 10.48
C SER A 204 -8.56 -2.59 10.89
N ARG A 205 -8.62 -2.84 12.21
CA ARG A 205 -9.29 -4.04 12.73
C ARG A 205 -10.80 -3.98 12.60
N SER A 206 -11.35 -2.83 12.29
CA SER A 206 -12.79 -2.63 12.05
C SER A 206 -13.12 -2.48 10.56
N ASP A 207 -12.21 -2.88 9.67
CA ASP A 207 -12.44 -3.05 8.23
C ASP A 207 -13.51 -4.16 8.03
N GLY A 208 -14.58 -3.85 7.31
CA GLY A 208 -15.71 -4.77 7.06
C GLY A 208 -15.57 -5.53 5.74
N ILE A 209 -14.57 -5.24 4.93
CA ILE A 209 -14.38 -5.84 3.60
C ILE A 209 -13.16 -6.76 3.60
N VAL A 210 -12.01 -6.30 4.08
CA VAL A 210 -10.76 -7.05 4.14
C VAL A 210 -10.47 -7.46 5.58
N ALA A 211 -10.24 -8.75 5.82
CA ALA A 211 -9.73 -9.19 7.12
C ALA A 211 -8.38 -8.49 7.36
N TRP A 212 -8.29 -7.75 8.46
CA TRP A 212 -7.14 -6.90 8.76
C TRP A 212 -5.80 -7.66 8.79
N GLN A 213 -5.85 -8.96 9.15
CA GLN A 213 -4.68 -9.84 9.13
C GLN A 213 -4.06 -9.94 7.73
N GLY A 214 -4.90 -9.93 6.68
CA GLY A 214 -4.47 -9.95 5.29
C GLY A 214 -3.78 -8.65 4.83
N SER A 215 -3.86 -7.60 5.63
CA SER A 215 -3.18 -6.32 5.37
C SER A 215 -1.89 -6.14 6.19
N LEU A 216 -1.47 -7.15 6.95
CA LEU A 216 -0.25 -7.06 7.74
C LEU A 216 0.98 -7.50 6.94
N GLN A 217 1.98 -6.62 6.92
CA GLN A 217 3.30 -6.99 6.44
C GLN A 217 4.05 -7.72 7.54
N ALA A 218 4.42 -8.97 7.27
CA ALA A 218 5.30 -9.71 8.15
C ALA A 218 6.72 -9.12 8.12
N PRO A 219 7.45 -9.12 9.25
CA PRO A 219 8.87 -8.81 9.26
C PRO A 219 9.63 -9.70 8.27
N SER A 220 10.61 -9.11 7.58
CA SER A 220 11.44 -9.83 6.62
C SER A 220 12.87 -9.30 6.69
N ASP A 221 13.84 -10.20 6.72
CA ASP A 221 15.26 -9.84 6.63
C ASP A 221 15.60 -9.21 5.28
N TYR A 222 14.82 -9.55 4.26
CA TYR A 222 14.95 -8.99 2.91
C TYR A 222 14.61 -7.50 2.84
N ASN A 223 13.61 -7.05 3.61
CA ASN A 223 13.28 -5.63 3.72
C ASN A 223 12.95 -5.27 5.18
N PRO A 224 13.92 -4.74 5.94
CA PRO A 224 13.71 -4.29 7.31
C PRO A 224 12.92 -2.97 7.40
N HIS A 225 12.74 -2.26 6.28
CA HIS A 225 12.04 -0.97 6.22
C HIS A 225 10.53 -1.17 5.98
N THR A 226 9.94 -2.06 6.77
CA THR A 226 8.49 -2.32 6.70
C THR A 226 7.82 -2.03 8.03
N GLU A 227 6.58 -1.55 7.99
CA GLU A 227 5.80 -1.33 9.18
C GLU A 227 4.30 -1.46 8.95
N ASN A 228 3.56 -1.65 10.05
CA ASN A 228 2.12 -1.69 10.07
C ASN A 228 1.60 -0.57 10.98
N ILE A 229 0.68 0.25 10.49
CA ILE A 229 0.04 1.33 11.23
C ILE A 229 -1.45 1.01 11.36
N GLU A 230 -1.90 0.77 12.60
CA GLU A 230 -3.31 0.58 12.88
C GLU A 230 -4.00 1.94 13.00
N VAL A 231 -5.17 2.08 12.35
CA VAL A 231 -6.11 3.19 12.53
C VAL A 231 -7.52 2.64 12.77
N VAL A 232 -8.40 3.46 13.32
CA VAL A 232 -9.81 3.09 13.44
C VAL A 232 -10.56 3.68 12.24
N ALA A 233 -10.92 2.81 11.29
CA ALA A 233 -11.60 3.19 10.06
C ALA A 233 -12.43 2.03 9.50
N SER A 234 -13.43 2.33 8.69
CA SER A 234 -14.02 1.38 7.75
C SER A 234 -13.07 1.13 6.57
N HIS A 235 -13.28 0.09 5.79
CA HIS A 235 -12.49 -0.15 4.57
C HIS A 235 -12.61 0.98 3.57
N VAL A 236 -13.85 1.37 3.28
CA VAL A 236 -14.16 2.51 2.39
C VAL A 236 -13.66 3.81 3.02
N GLY A 237 -13.72 3.93 4.33
CA GLY A 237 -13.23 5.10 5.06
C GLY A 237 -11.72 5.28 5.04
N LEU A 238 -10.91 4.22 4.95
CA LEU A 238 -9.44 4.34 4.96
C LEU A 238 -8.90 5.38 3.97
N GLY A 239 -9.53 5.50 2.80
CA GLY A 239 -9.17 6.50 1.79
C GLY A 239 -9.52 7.94 2.16
N VAL A 240 -10.37 8.17 3.17
CA VAL A 240 -10.90 9.48 3.58
C VAL A 240 -10.85 9.71 5.09
N ASN A 241 -10.10 8.89 5.83
CA ASN A 241 -9.97 8.98 7.28
C ASN A 241 -8.85 9.94 7.68
N PRO A 242 -9.09 10.90 8.59
CA PRO A 242 -8.08 11.87 9.02
C PRO A 242 -6.81 11.23 9.59
N SER A 243 -6.94 10.14 10.35
CA SER A 243 -5.80 9.45 10.95
C SER A 243 -4.94 8.77 9.88
N ALA A 244 -5.60 8.12 8.89
CA ALA A 244 -4.89 7.54 7.75
C ALA A 244 -4.14 8.63 6.96
N TRP A 245 -4.78 9.78 6.72
CA TRP A 245 -4.14 10.89 5.99
C TRP A 245 -2.94 11.48 6.72
N TRP A 246 -3.04 11.64 8.04
CA TRP A 246 -1.89 12.07 8.83
C TRP A 246 -0.73 11.07 8.71
N ALA A 247 -1.00 9.77 8.84
CA ALA A 247 0.01 8.74 8.68
C ALA A 247 0.63 8.75 7.28
N VAL A 248 -0.19 8.93 6.23
CA VAL A 248 0.30 9.09 4.84
C VAL A 248 1.26 10.27 4.74
N ALA A 249 0.90 11.45 5.26
CA ALA A 249 1.76 12.64 5.21
C ALA A 249 3.07 12.44 5.97
N ASP A 250 3.02 11.83 7.15
CA ASP A 250 4.21 11.52 7.95
C ASP A 250 5.16 10.54 7.22
N ARG A 251 4.61 9.53 6.54
CA ARG A 251 5.41 8.56 5.80
C ARG A 251 6.01 9.13 4.52
N LEU A 252 5.25 9.93 3.79
CA LEU A 252 5.73 10.59 2.57
C LEU A 252 6.84 11.61 2.87
N ALA A 253 6.81 12.28 4.02
CA ALA A 253 7.75 13.33 4.39
C ALA A 253 9.14 12.82 4.79
N GLN A 254 9.36 11.50 4.85
CA GLN A 254 10.68 10.98 5.16
C GLN A 254 11.66 11.28 4.03
N PRO A 255 12.86 11.76 4.35
CA PRO A 255 13.91 11.91 3.34
C PRO A 255 14.23 10.57 2.69
N GLU A 256 14.53 10.59 1.40
CA GLU A 256 14.93 9.37 0.69
C GLU A 256 16.19 8.76 1.35
N GLY A 257 16.17 7.45 1.55
CA GLY A 257 17.24 6.71 2.21
C GLY A 257 17.33 6.88 3.74
N GLN A 258 16.42 7.63 4.37
CA GLN A 258 16.40 7.88 5.81
C GLN A 258 15.12 7.36 6.48
N TRP A 259 14.74 6.14 6.15
CA TRP A 259 13.53 5.57 6.73
C TRP A 259 13.64 5.39 8.25
N LEU A 260 12.61 5.83 8.96
CA LEU A 260 12.41 5.64 10.39
C LEU A 260 11.00 5.15 10.65
N PRO A 261 10.78 4.23 11.60
CA PRO A 261 9.45 3.74 11.91
C PRO A 261 8.55 4.86 12.44
N PHE A 262 7.24 4.70 12.24
CA PHE A 262 6.22 5.62 12.71
C PHE A 262 6.19 5.66 14.25
N LYS A 263 6.60 6.79 14.84
CA LYS A 263 6.73 6.94 16.30
C LYS A 263 5.38 7.20 16.93
N ARG A 264 4.81 6.17 17.55
CA ARG A 264 3.54 6.25 18.28
C ARG A 264 3.67 6.91 19.65
N GLU A 265 4.80 6.69 20.33
CA GLU A 265 4.98 7.06 21.74
C GLU A 265 5.28 8.55 22.00
N LYS A 266 5.84 9.26 21.02
CA LYS A 266 6.31 10.65 21.23
C LYS A 266 5.23 11.73 21.14
N LYS A 267 3.98 11.38 20.80
CA LYS A 267 2.91 12.37 20.55
C LYS A 267 1.79 12.40 21.60
N GLY A 268 2.02 11.80 22.78
CA GLY A 268 1.10 11.86 23.93
C GLY A 268 -0.05 10.82 23.90
N ARG A 269 -0.87 10.79 24.96
CA ARG A 269 -1.96 9.80 25.17
C ARG A 269 -2.98 9.79 24.03
N ILE A 270 -3.32 10.94 23.46
CA ILE A 270 -4.29 11.05 22.36
C ILE A 270 -3.76 10.35 21.11
N HIS A 271 -2.46 10.48 20.82
CA HIS A 271 -1.85 9.83 19.67
C HIS A 271 -1.89 8.29 19.78
N GLY A 272 -1.67 7.75 20.98
CA GLY A 272 -1.79 6.30 21.22
C GLY A 272 -3.23 5.76 21.10
N LEU A 273 -4.25 6.60 21.31
CA LEU A 273 -5.65 6.23 21.06
C LEU A 273 -5.98 6.23 19.55
N ILE A 274 -5.42 7.18 18.80
CA ILE A 274 -5.63 7.32 17.37
C ILE A 274 -4.87 6.22 16.59
N TYR A 275 -3.65 5.87 17.05
CA TYR A 275 -2.79 4.86 16.47
C TYR A 275 -2.49 3.76 17.49
N PRO A 276 -3.39 2.80 17.64
CA PRO A 276 -3.21 1.70 18.58
C PRO A 276 -1.95 0.89 18.33
N ASP A 277 -1.41 0.25 19.35
CA ASP A 277 -0.31 -0.69 19.18
C ASP A 277 -0.80 -1.93 18.42
N PRO A 278 -0.24 -2.27 17.25
CA PRO A 278 -0.60 -3.48 16.52
C PRO A 278 -0.36 -4.76 17.30
N ALA A 279 0.63 -4.76 18.20
CA ALA A 279 0.98 -5.92 19.02
C ALA A 279 0.05 -6.15 20.21
N ARG A 280 -0.85 -5.20 20.51
CA ARG A 280 -1.76 -5.36 21.67
C ARG A 280 -2.69 -6.57 21.47
N LYS A 281 -2.66 -7.48 22.44
CA LYS A 281 -3.71 -8.51 22.54
C LYS A 281 -4.99 -7.81 22.99
N ARG A 282 -6.10 -8.01 22.27
CA ARG A 282 -7.41 -7.68 22.82
C ARG A 282 -7.74 -8.73 23.90
N SER A 283 -7.90 -8.27 25.11
CA SER A 283 -8.57 -9.00 26.18
C SER A 283 -10.04 -9.21 25.81
#